data_bc69b6eee8c3975c441fc9fad152409f
#
_entry.id   bc69b6eee8c3975c441fc9fad152409f
#
_cell.length_a   1.000
_cell.length_b   1.000
_cell.length_c   1.000
_cell.angle_alpha   90.00
_cell.angle_beta   90.00
_cell.angle_gamma   90.00
#
_symmetry.space_group_name_H-M   'P 1'
#
loop_
_entity.id
_entity.type
_entity.pdbx_description
1 polymer ?
#
loop_
_entity_poly.entity_id
_entity_poly.type
_entity_poly.pdbx_seq_one_letter_code
_entity_poly.pdbx_strand_id
1 'polypeptide(L)'
;MAYAQSKTIDIDSIPVIDTGPLHSGNSEAVRSVVSGIRQAAEKVGFFYIRNHGIPKDVIEQAYRAAQGFFSRPKEWKDSVKINANHHGYLTVGEAKMEQAERVDFKESFVWGLDLPDEHSSVTMKNPFLGRNQWPDEMPEFKRSVYPFFEAGLQCGRDMMRAFALGMEIPEDSFLKATNEPIARSSIIHYPPQPEDLGVEQFGVAPHTDYGCLTLLWQDQVGGLEVQTRKGEWVTAHPIENTLVVNVGDLLTRWTNEEFKSTPHRVVNRKGQERYSMVIAWDPNFDTVVDPSVVCKNGTQPLYPPVRCGDYVLSRFDSSFSYRQ
;
A
#
# COMPACT_ATOMS: atom_id res chain seq x y z
N MET A 1 7.78 -29.82 -4.49
CA MET A 1 7.40 -28.65 -5.32
C MET A 1 8.25 -27.49 -4.84
N ALA A 2 8.79 -26.67 -5.76
CA ALA A 2 9.76 -25.64 -5.42
C ALA A 2 9.13 -24.28 -5.01
N TYR A 3 7.81 -24.13 -5.09
CA TYR A 3 7.11 -22.87 -4.84
C TYR A 3 5.81 -23.10 -4.06
N ALA A 4 5.40 -22.11 -3.26
CA ALA A 4 4.11 -22.14 -2.58
C ALA A 4 2.97 -22.25 -3.61
N GLN A 5 1.92 -22.97 -3.26
CA GLN A 5 0.75 -23.17 -4.14
C GLN A 5 -0.48 -22.53 -3.51
N SER A 6 -1.24 -21.83 -4.33
CA SER A 6 -2.58 -21.34 -4.01
C SER A 6 -3.64 -22.17 -4.70
N LYS A 7 -4.85 -22.16 -4.14
CA LYS A 7 -6.03 -22.61 -4.88
C LYS A 7 -6.43 -21.53 -5.87
N THR A 8 -6.64 -21.89 -7.13
CA THR A 8 -7.36 -21.03 -8.08
C THR A 8 -8.84 -21.09 -7.69
N ILE A 9 -9.28 -20.20 -6.82
CA ILE A 9 -10.69 -19.98 -6.55
C ILE A 9 -11.16 -18.84 -7.46
N ASP A 10 -12.38 -18.91 -7.92
CA ASP A 10 -12.99 -18.00 -8.90
C ASP A 10 -12.73 -16.52 -8.59
N ILE A 11 -12.51 -15.71 -9.63
CA ILE A 11 -12.29 -14.25 -9.60
C ILE A 11 -13.41 -13.51 -8.83
N ASP A 12 -14.58 -14.12 -8.66
CA ASP A 12 -15.73 -13.57 -7.95
C ASP A 12 -15.51 -13.30 -6.45
N SER A 13 -14.39 -13.73 -5.87
CA SER A 13 -14.10 -13.49 -4.44
C SER A 13 -13.56 -12.08 -4.13
N ILE A 14 -12.90 -11.40 -5.10
CA ILE A 14 -12.38 -10.03 -4.95
C ILE A 14 -13.10 -9.14 -5.96
N PRO A 15 -14.04 -8.29 -5.54
CA PRO A 15 -14.88 -7.54 -6.47
C PRO A 15 -14.11 -6.46 -7.24
N VAL A 16 -14.54 -6.17 -8.47
CA VAL A 16 -14.07 -5.03 -9.28
C VAL A 16 -15.11 -3.92 -9.20
N ILE A 17 -14.70 -2.76 -8.72
CA ILE A 17 -15.57 -1.60 -8.50
C ILE A 17 -15.16 -0.47 -9.45
N ASP A 18 -16.13 0.07 -10.18
CA ASP A 18 -15.93 1.26 -11.02
C ASP A 18 -16.06 2.51 -10.16
N THR A 19 -14.95 3.24 -9.96
CA THR A 19 -14.89 4.45 -9.14
C THR A 19 -15.14 5.73 -9.92
N GLY A 20 -15.25 5.69 -11.24
CA GLY A 20 -15.55 6.87 -12.06
C GLY A 20 -16.77 7.66 -11.61
N PRO A 21 -17.90 7.03 -11.20
CA PRO A 21 -19.07 7.74 -10.71
C PRO A 21 -18.87 8.57 -9.45
N LEU A 22 -17.81 8.37 -8.66
CA LEU A 22 -17.53 9.19 -7.46
C LEU A 22 -17.40 10.70 -7.79
N HIS A 23 -17.05 11.02 -9.03
CA HIS A 23 -16.88 12.41 -9.53
C HIS A 23 -17.99 12.86 -10.46
N SER A 24 -19.07 12.08 -10.65
CA SER A 24 -20.10 12.34 -11.66
C SER A 24 -21.11 13.43 -11.25
N GLY A 25 -21.16 13.82 -9.97
CA GLY A 25 -22.24 14.65 -9.43
C GLY A 25 -23.61 13.94 -9.30
N ASN A 26 -23.72 12.69 -9.77
CA ASN A 26 -24.94 11.90 -9.65
C ASN A 26 -24.97 11.17 -8.31
N SER A 27 -25.83 11.62 -7.40
CA SER A 27 -25.89 11.08 -6.03
C SER A 27 -26.28 9.59 -5.94
N GLU A 28 -27.08 9.09 -6.89
CA GLU A 28 -27.45 7.68 -6.92
C GLU A 28 -26.30 6.79 -7.37
N ALA A 29 -25.58 7.19 -8.42
CA ALA A 29 -24.40 6.51 -8.90
C ALA A 29 -23.29 6.50 -7.83
N VAL A 30 -23.06 7.64 -7.14
CA VAL A 30 -22.12 7.72 -6.00
C VAL A 30 -22.52 6.74 -4.90
N ARG A 31 -23.81 6.71 -4.48
CA ARG A 31 -24.28 5.77 -3.44
C ARG A 31 -24.04 4.32 -3.83
N SER A 32 -24.25 3.96 -5.09
CA SER A 32 -24.00 2.59 -5.58
C SER A 32 -22.53 2.19 -5.43
N VAL A 33 -21.60 3.06 -5.85
CA VAL A 33 -20.15 2.83 -5.70
C VAL A 33 -19.75 2.72 -4.23
N VAL A 34 -20.21 3.67 -3.39
CA VAL A 34 -19.93 3.70 -1.95
C VAL A 34 -20.42 2.42 -1.27
N SER A 35 -21.63 1.94 -1.62
CA SER A 35 -22.15 0.67 -1.10
C SER A 35 -21.29 -0.52 -1.49
N GLY A 36 -20.81 -0.57 -2.74
CA GLY A 36 -19.91 -1.62 -3.21
C GLY A 36 -18.56 -1.62 -2.47
N ILE A 37 -17.97 -0.43 -2.29
CA ILE A 37 -16.70 -0.26 -1.54
C ILE A 37 -16.89 -0.70 -0.08
N ARG A 38 -17.95 -0.25 0.59
CA ARG A 38 -18.26 -0.65 1.96
C ARG A 38 -18.37 -2.16 2.09
N GLN A 39 -19.19 -2.80 1.26
CA GLN A 39 -19.38 -4.25 1.30
C GLN A 39 -18.08 -5.03 1.08
N ALA A 40 -17.23 -4.56 0.17
CA ALA A 40 -15.94 -5.18 -0.09
C ALA A 40 -15.00 -5.04 1.12
N ALA A 41 -14.92 -3.85 1.72
CA ALA A 41 -14.10 -3.58 2.90
C ALA A 41 -14.56 -4.39 4.14
N GLU A 42 -15.89 -4.53 4.35
CA GLU A 42 -16.46 -5.33 5.45
C GLU A 42 -16.27 -6.84 5.27
N LYS A 43 -16.41 -7.34 4.04
CA LYS A 43 -16.43 -8.79 3.79
C LYS A 43 -15.05 -9.37 3.53
N VAL A 44 -14.24 -8.66 2.75
CA VAL A 44 -12.95 -9.17 2.22
C VAL A 44 -11.77 -8.30 2.65
N GLY A 45 -11.97 -6.98 2.77
CA GLY A 45 -10.89 -6.02 2.99
C GLY A 45 -10.02 -5.78 1.74
N PHE A 46 -10.36 -6.41 0.60
CA PHE A 46 -9.68 -6.30 -0.70
C PHE A 46 -10.69 -6.12 -1.82
N PHE A 47 -10.37 -5.27 -2.80
CA PHE A 47 -11.15 -5.09 -4.03
C PHE A 47 -10.29 -4.46 -5.12
N TYR A 48 -10.71 -4.62 -6.36
CA TYR A 48 -10.12 -3.87 -7.47
C TYR A 48 -10.93 -2.60 -7.71
N ILE A 49 -10.23 -1.56 -8.16
CA ILE A 49 -10.86 -0.33 -8.67
C ILE A 49 -10.43 -0.08 -10.11
N ARG A 50 -11.38 0.31 -10.95
CA ARG A 50 -11.13 0.84 -12.29
C ARG A 50 -11.62 2.29 -12.36
N ASN A 51 -11.18 3.03 -13.37
CA ASN A 51 -11.46 4.48 -13.49
C ASN A 51 -11.02 5.27 -12.26
N HIS A 52 -9.89 4.85 -11.67
CA HIS A 52 -9.32 5.32 -10.41
C HIS A 52 -8.62 6.69 -10.49
N GLY A 53 -8.66 7.35 -11.65
CA GLY A 53 -8.13 8.71 -11.83
C GLY A 53 -6.62 8.80 -12.05
N ILE A 54 -5.84 7.74 -11.86
CA ILE A 54 -4.40 7.75 -12.21
C ILE A 54 -4.27 7.51 -13.72
N PRO A 55 -3.68 8.45 -14.50
CA PRO A 55 -3.54 8.29 -15.93
C PRO A 55 -2.68 7.08 -16.32
N LYS A 56 -3.07 6.38 -17.40
CA LYS A 56 -2.36 5.18 -17.87
C LYS A 56 -0.90 5.47 -18.20
N ASP A 57 -0.63 6.58 -18.84
CA ASP A 57 0.73 7.00 -19.21
C ASP A 57 1.61 7.29 -17.99
N VAL A 58 1.04 7.81 -16.89
CA VAL A 58 1.75 7.99 -15.61
C VAL A 58 2.16 6.64 -15.03
N ILE A 59 1.26 5.64 -15.05
CA ILE A 59 1.56 4.28 -14.61
C ILE A 59 2.67 3.66 -15.48
N GLU A 60 2.54 3.77 -16.80
CA GLU A 60 3.52 3.20 -17.74
C GLU A 60 4.90 3.86 -17.61
N GLN A 61 4.96 5.18 -17.40
CA GLN A 61 6.22 5.89 -17.19
C GLN A 61 6.90 5.46 -15.87
N ALA A 62 6.12 5.36 -14.79
CA ALA A 62 6.63 4.89 -13.51
C ALA A 62 7.13 3.42 -13.60
N TYR A 63 6.41 2.56 -14.29
CA TYR A 63 6.82 1.17 -14.52
C TYR A 63 8.13 1.06 -15.32
N ARG A 64 8.26 1.80 -16.42
CA ARG A 64 9.52 1.83 -17.21
C ARG A 64 10.70 2.38 -16.38
N ALA A 65 10.45 3.40 -15.58
CA ALA A 65 11.47 3.94 -14.68
C ALA A 65 11.90 2.92 -13.62
N ALA A 66 10.96 2.12 -13.08
CA ALA A 66 11.26 1.02 -12.17
C ALA A 66 12.18 -0.01 -12.83
N GLN A 67 11.87 -0.47 -14.05
CA GLN A 67 12.71 -1.40 -14.80
C GLN A 67 14.13 -0.84 -15.03
N GLY A 68 14.23 0.44 -15.43
CA GLY A 68 15.50 1.12 -15.63
C GLY A 68 16.31 1.25 -14.35
N PHE A 69 15.68 1.51 -13.21
CA PHE A 69 16.35 1.61 -11.91
C PHE A 69 16.86 0.23 -11.43
N PHE A 70 16.02 -0.80 -11.42
CA PHE A 70 16.41 -2.11 -10.90
C PHE A 70 17.37 -2.87 -11.81
N SER A 71 17.45 -2.52 -13.10
CA SER A 71 18.48 -3.07 -14.01
C SER A 71 19.90 -2.57 -13.72
N ARG A 72 20.05 -1.53 -12.89
CA ARG A 72 21.38 -1.00 -12.52
C ARG A 72 22.13 -1.95 -11.57
N PRO A 73 23.47 -1.94 -11.58
CA PRO A 73 24.27 -2.70 -10.63
C PRO A 73 23.89 -2.38 -9.18
N LYS A 74 24.06 -3.38 -8.30
CA LYS A 74 23.72 -3.21 -6.88
C LYS A 74 24.48 -2.04 -6.24
N GLU A 75 25.76 -1.93 -6.53
CA GLU A 75 26.65 -0.87 -6.00
C GLU A 75 26.15 0.53 -6.37
N TRP A 76 25.58 0.67 -7.56
CA TRP A 76 24.96 1.93 -7.98
C TRP A 76 23.66 2.20 -7.21
N LYS A 77 22.81 1.19 -7.03
CA LYS A 77 21.57 1.32 -6.25
C LYS A 77 21.83 1.61 -4.77
N ASP A 78 22.92 1.08 -4.22
CA ASP A 78 23.35 1.33 -2.84
C ASP A 78 23.74 2.79 -2.58
N SER A 79 24.06 3.60 -3.62
CA SER A 79 24.33 5.04 -3.47
C SER A 79 23.11 5.84 -2.97
N VAL A 80 21.92 5.30 -3.16
CA VAL A 80 20.64 5.87 -2.70
C VAL A 80 19.92 4.96 -1.69
N LYS A 81 20.73 4.29 -0.86
CA LYS A 81 20.23 3.37 0.17
C LYS A 81 19.25 4.06 1.10
N ILE A 82 18.29 3.29 1.61
CA ILE A 82 17.23 3.77 2.50
C ILE A 82 17.77 4.47 3.74
N ASN A 83 17.17 5.59 4.08
CA ASN A 83 17.54 6.42 5.23
C ASN A 83 16.61 6.22 6.43
N ALA A 84 16.86 6.97 7.51
CA ALA A 84 16.04 6.91 8.73
C ALA A 84 14.59 7.35 8.54
N ASN A 85 14.27 8.13 7.48
CA ASN A 85 12.92 8.51 7.13
C ASN A 85 12.18 7.45 6.29
N HIS A 86 12.78 6.27 6.10
CA HIS A 86 12.24 5.22 5.26
C HIS A 86 12.15 5.62 3.76
N HIS A 87 13.09 6.43 3.28
CA HIS A 87 13.19 6.83 1.89
C HIS A 87 14.49 6.30 1.28
N GLY A 88 14.40 5.72 0.06
CA GLY A 88 15.54 5.20 -0.68
C GLY A 88 15.41 3.72 -1.05
N TYR A 89 16.54 3.13 -1.44
CA TYR A 89 16.65 1.76 -1.92
C TYR A 89 16.81 0.75 -0.76
N LEU A 90 15.99 -0.28 -0.79
CA LEU A 90 16.08 -1.48 0.04
C LEU A 90 16.52 -2.65 -0.83
N THR A 91 17.64 -3.28 -0.50
CA THR A 91 18.12 -4.48 -1.19
C THR A 91 17.37 -5.73 -0.75
N VAL A 92 17.50 -6.82 -1.54
CA VAL A 92 16.94 -8.13 -1.18
C VAL A 92 17.41 -8.55 0.21
N GLY A 93 16.47 -8.95 1.06
CA GLY A 93 16.76 -9.44 2.41
C GLY A 93 16.82 -8.38 3.51
N GLU A 94 16.62 -7.10 3.23
CA GLU A 94 16.55 -6.04 4.26
C GLU A 94 15.13 -5.86 4.84
N ALA A 95 14.11 -6.43 4.21
CA ALA A 95 12.74 -6.46 4.75
C ALA A 95 12.41 -7.86 5.27
N LYS A 96 11.78 -7.91 6.45
CA LYS A 96 11.28 -9.15 7.04
C LYS A 96 9.96 -8.85 7.76
N MET A 97 8.89 -9.50 7.36
CA MET A 97 7.61 -9.36 8.06
C MET A 97 7.72 -9.90 9.49
N GLU A 98 7.06 -9.26 10.45
CA GLU A 98 7.20 -9.51 11.89
C GLU A 98 7.08 -11.00 12.27
N GLN A 99 6.17 -11.73 11.61
CA GLN A 99 5.94 -13.15 11.89
C GLN A 99 6.63 -14.11 10.90
N ALA A 100 7.42 -13.58 9.97
CA ALA A 100 8.08 -14.40 8.96
C ALA A 100 9.33 -15.09 9.53
N GLU A 101 9.57 -16.33 9.11
CA GLU A 101 10.83 -17.03 9.44
C GLU A 101 11.99 -16.54 8.57
N ARG A 102 11.70 -16.17 7.32
CA ARG A 102 12.69 -15.73 6.33
C ARG A 102 12.44 -14.27 5.90
N VAL A 103 13.50 -13.65 5.40
CA VAL A 103 13.44 -12.33 4.77
C VAL A 103 12.68 -12.37 3.44
N ASP A 104 12.08 -11.25 3.04
CA ASP A 104 11.40 -11.12 1.76
C ASP A 104 12.38 -11.17 0.60
N PHE A 105 12.02 -11.89 -0.47
CA PHE A 105 12.82 -12.00 -1.68
C PHE A 105 12.38 -10.96 -2.71
N LYS A 106 12.63 -9.70 -2.36
CA LYS A 106 12.34 -8.51 -3.16
C LYS A 106 13.36 -7.42 -2.89
N GLU A 107 13.49 -6.51 -3.82
CA GLU A 107 14.12 -5.21 -3.62
C GLU A 107 13.10 -4.09 -3.89
N SER A 108 13.28 -2.92 -3.29
CA SER A 108 12.34 -1.81 -3.45
C SER A 108 13.03 -0.45 -3.39
N PHE A 109 12.40 0.55 -4.01
CA PHE A 109 12.75 1.95 -3.80
C PHE A 109 11.54 2.68 -3.26
N VAL A 110 11.71 3.37 -2.13
CA VAL A 110 10.63 3.98 -1.35
C VAL A 110 10.81 5.50 -1.32
N TRP A 111 9.71 6.23 -1.44
CA TRP A 111 9.67 7.69 -1.29
C TRP A 111 8.36 8.16 -0.68
N GLY A 112 8.35 9.38 -0.16
CA GLY A 112 7.18 10.06 0.35
C GLY A 112 7.08 11.49 -0.15
N LEU A 113 6.45 12.37 0.61
CA LEU A 113 6.48 13.79 0.34
C LEU A 113 7.93 14.30 0.29
N ASP A 114 8.27 15.01 -0.78
CA ASP A 114 9.63 15.54 -1.00
C ASP A 114 9.73 16.94 -0.38
N LEU A 115 10.03 16.98 0.91
CA LEU A 115 10.10 18.20 1.69
C LEU A 115 11.55 18.71 1.80
N PRO A 116 11.81 20.02 1.67
CA PRO A 116 13.13 20.59 1.88
C PRO A 116 13.55 20.51 3.35
N ASP A 117 14.87 20.55 3.61
CA ASP A 117 15.43 20.38 4.96
C ASP A 117 14.95 21.48 5.94
N GLU A 118 14.60 22.66 5.42
CA GLU A 118 14.10 23.80 6.20
C GLU A 118 12.63 23.70 6.56
N HIS A 119 11.90 22.71 6.01
CA HIS A 119 10.49 22.52 6.32
C HIS A 119 10.28 22.19 7.80
N SER A 120 9.23 22.76 8.41
CA SER A 120 9.00 22.61 9.86
C SER A 120 8.89 21.14 10.30
N SER A 121 8.19 20.30 9.53
CA SER A 121 8.04 18.87 9.84
C SER A 121 9.35 18.10 9.78
N VAL A 122 10.30 18.54 8.92
CA VAL A 122 11.63 17.96 8.81
C VAL A 122 12.51 18.43 9.98
N THR A 123 12.49 19.74 10.27
CA THR A 123 13.27 20.31 11.40
C THR A 123 12.80 19.79 12.76
N MET A 124 11.51 19.47 12.90
CA MET A 124 10.94 18.77 14.08
C MET A 124 11.23 17.26 14.08
N LYS A 125 11.98 16.76 13.11
CA LYS A 125 12.39 15.34 12.99
C LYS A 125 11.21 14.38 12.93
N ASN A 126 10.20 14.70 12.11
CA ASN A 126 9.16 13.71 11.78
C ASN A 126 9.83 12.49 11.13
N PRO A 127 9.65 11.27 11.68
CA PRO A 127 10.40 10.10 11.24
C PRO A 127 10.02 9.57 9.86
N PHE A 128 8.98 10.13 9.20
CA PHE A 128 8.52 9.74 7.88
C PHE A 128 8.58 10.87 6.85
N LEU A 129 8.95 12.07 7.26
CA LEU A 129 9.00 13.22 6.36
C LEU A 129 10.44 13.73 6.22
N GLY A 130 10.84 14.06 5.01
CA GLY A 130 12.17 14.54 4.69
C GLY A 130 12.46 14.46 3.21
N ARG A 131 13.72 14.72 2.83
CA ARG A 131 14.16 14.55 1.45
C ARG A 131 14.13 13.09 1.03
N ASN A 132 13.68 12.85 -0.19
CA ASN A 132 13.81 11.56 -0.83
C ASN A 132 15.25 11.35 -1.33
N GLN A 133 15.71 10.09 -1.39
CA GLN A 133 17.04 9.71 -1.85
C GLN A 133 17.03 9.51 -3.39
N TRP A 134 16.82 10.59 -4.16
CA TRP A 134 16.79 10.49 -5.61
C TRP A 134 18.18 10.22 -6.19
N PRO A 135 18.34 9.32 -7.20
CA PRO A 135 19.63 9.09 -7.83
C PRO A 135 20.03 10.28 -8.73
N ASP A 136 21.12 10.96 -8.41
CA ASP A 136 21.61 12.14 -9.15
C ASP A 136 21.93 11.81 -10.62
N GLU A 137 22.44 10.59 -10.88
CA GLU A 137 22.79 10.12 -12.23
C GLU A 137 21.58 9.70 -13.08
N MET A 138 20.36 9.74 -12.51
CA MET A 138 19.10 9.39 -13.18
C MET A 138 18.01 10.42 -12.86
N PRO A 139 18.20 11.70 -13.23
CA PRO A 139 17.28 12.77 -12.81
C PRO A 139 15.86 12.62 -13.39
N GLU A 140 15.67 11.86 -14.47
CA GLU A 140 14.37 11.50 -15.03
C GLU A 140 13.58 10.53 -14.15
N PHE A 141 14.24 9.80 -13.25
CA PHE A 141 13.61 8.81 -12.38
C PHE A 141 12.53 9.46 -11.51
N LYS A 142 12.87 10.53 -10.78
CA LYS A 142 11.90 11.31 -10.01
C LYS A 142 10.73 11.79 -10.87
N ARG A 143 11.02 12.38 -12.04
CA ARG A 143 10.00 12.91 -12.96
C ARG A 143 9.03 11.84 -13.46
N SER A 144 9.47 10.59 -13.51
CA SER A 144 8.68 9.46 -13.97
C SER A 144 7.86 8.80 -12.87
N VAL A 145 8.38 8.72 -11.63
CA VAL A 145 7.70 7.99 -10.54
C VAL A 145 6.87 8.89 -9.62
N TYR A 146 7.26 10.16 -9.45
CA TYR A 146 6.58 11.06 -8.50
C TYR A 146 5.13 11.41 -8.91
N PRO A 147 4.79 11.61 -10.20
CA PRO A 147 3.41 11.82 -10.63
C PRO A 147 2.47 10.65 -10.28
N PHE A 148 2.96 9.41 -10.25
CA PHE A 148 2.19 8.26 -9.78
C PHE A 148 1.81 8.40 -8.30
N PHE A 149 2.73 8.85 -7.47
CA PHE A 149 2.49 9.13 -6.05
C PHE A 149 1.45 10.23 -5.85
N GLU A 150 1.61 11.38 -6.55
CA GLU A 150 0.68 12.51 -6.45
C GLU A 150 -0.76 12.12 -6.86
N ALA A 151 -0.91 11.45 -7.99
CA ALA A 151 -2.21 10.94 -8.44
C ALA A 151 -2.79 9.89 -7.47
N GLY A 152 -1.93 9.06 -6.90
CA GLY A 152 -2.32 8.08 -5.90
C GLY A 152 -2.72 8.68 -4.57
N LEU A 153 -2.11 9.78 -4.14
CA LEU A 153 -2.59 10.53 -2.96
C LEU A 153 -4.03 11.00 -3.15
N GLN A 154 -4.38 11.49 -4.35
CA GLN A 154 -5.74 11.90 -4.67
C GLN A 154 -6.69 10.69 -4.70
N CYS A 155 -6.32 9.60 -5.36
CA CYS A 155 -7.11 8.37 -5.37
C CYS A 155 -7.37 7.85 -3.94
N GLY A 156 -6.35 7.88 -3.07
CA GLY A 156 -6.49 7.52 -1.66
C GLY A 156 -7.48 8.42 -0.91
N ARG A 157 -7.46 9.75 -1.15
CA ARG A 157 -8.46 10.68 -0.59
C ARG A 157 -9.87 10.31 -1.02
N ASP A 158 -10.07 9.97 -2.29
CA ASP A 158 -11.37 9.58 -2.82
C ASP A 158 -11.88 8.28 -2.17
N MET A 159 -10.99 7.31 -1.93
CA MET A 159 -11.32 6.10 -1.20
C MET A 159 -11.69 6.37 0.26
N MET A 160 -10.91 7.19 0.98
CA MET A 160 -11.18 7.55 2.38
C MET A 160 -12.50 8.31 2.51
N ARG A 161 -12.83 9.19 1.55
CA ARG A 161 -14.14 9.84 1.45
C ARG A 161 -15.25 8.83 1.22
N ALA A 162 -15.06 7.86 0.31
CA ALA A 162 -16.04 6.81 0.05
C ALA A 162 -16.27 5.91 1.28
N PHE A 163 -15.23 5.60 2.05
CA PHE A 163 -15.35 4.87 3.31
C PHE A 163 -16.17 5.65 4.35
N ALA A 164 -15.93 6.95 4.52
CA ALA A 164 -16.70 7.79 5.43
C ALA A 164 -18.19 7.84 5.05
N LEU A 165 -18.49 8.05 3.76
CA LEU A 165 -19.87 8.03 3.24
C LEU A 165 -20.51 6.65 3.42
N GLY A 166 -19.77 5.56 3.20
CA GLY A 166 -20.24 4.20 3.41
C GLY A 166 -20.59 3.92 4.87
N MET A 167 -19.86 4.50 5.79
CA MET A 167 -20.13 4.42 7.24
C MET A 167 -21.20 5.42 7.71
N GLU A 168 -21.78 6.22 6.79
CA GLU A 168 -22.76 7.25 7.09
C GLU A 168 -22.29 8.28 8.15
N ILE A 169 -21.01 8.67 8.06
CA ILE A 169 -20.38 9.74 8.81
C ILE A 169 -20.02 10.89 7.85
N PRO A 170 -19.73 12.11 8.34
CA PRO A 170 -19.30 13.22 7.48
C PRO A 170 -18.14 12.77 6.54
N GLU A 171 -18.23 13.14 5.26
CA GLU A 171 -17.31 12.69 4.20
C GLU A 171 -15.84 13.05 4.42
N ASP A 172 -15.58 14.08 5.25
CA ASP A 172 -14.25 14.55 5.63
C ASP A 172 -13.71 13.91 6.91
N SER A 173 -14.47 13.01 7.56
CA SER A 173 -14.12 12.47 8.89
C SER A 173 -12.72 11.83 8.93
N PHE A 174 -12.28 11.20 7.85
CA PHE A 174 -10.95 10.61 7.72
C PHE A 174 -9.93 11.52 7.02
N LEU A 175 -10.33 12.74 6.61
CA LEU A 175 -9.51 13.63 5.78
C LEU A 175 -9.08 14.94 6.46
N LYS A 176 -9.45 15.16 7.72
CA LYS A 176 -9.22 16.43 8.43
C LYS A 176 -7.75 16.83 8.57
N ALA A 177 -6.85 15.87 8.55
CA ALA A 177 -5.42 16.11 8.65
C ALA A 177 -4.67 15.29 7.60
N THR A 178 -4.63 15.80 6.36
CA THR A 178 -4.01 15.16 5.19
C THR A 178 -3.24 16.13 4.30
N ASN A 179 -2.82 17.26 4.87
CA ASN A 179 -2.02 18.28 4.17
C ASN A 179 -0.51 17.90 4.13
N GLU A 180 -0.04 17.14 5.09
CA GLU A 180 1.32 16.59 5.17
C GLU A 180 1.25 15.08 5.49
N PRO A 181 0.64 14.26 4.62
CA PRO A 181 0.44 12.84 4.89
C PRO A 181 1.78 12.11 5.00
N ILE A 182 1.88 11.18 5.95
CA ILE A 182 3.02 10.27 6.03
C ILE A 182 2.90 9.12 5.03
N ALA A 183 2.07 9.30 4.01
CA ALA A 183 1.92 8.38 2.90
C ALA A 183 3.24 8.15 2.16
N ARG A 184 3.44 6.92 1.72
CA ARG A 184 4.65 6.50 1.02
C ARG A 184 4.27 5.77 -0.26
N SER A 185 5.11 5.94 -1.27
CA SER A 185 5.05 5.11 -2.47
C SER A 185 6.31 4.25 -2.57
N SER A 186 6.17 3.10 -3.21
CA SER A 186 7.31 2.25 -3.54
C SER A 186 7.12 1.58 -4.89
N ILE A 187 8.21 1.47 -5.63
CA ILE A 187 8.35 0.50 -6.71
C ILE A 187 9.06 -0.72 -6.15
N ILE A 188 8.60 -1.90 -6.52
CA ILE A 188 9.08 -3.18 -5.99
C ILE A 188 9.41 -4.10 -7.15
N HIS A 189 10.61 -4.66 -7.11
CA HIS A 189 11.08 -5.69 -8.02
C HIS A 189 11.23 -7.02 -7.28
N TYR A 190 10.67 -8.05 -7.84
CA TYR A 190 10.79 -9.42 -7.37
C TYR A 190 11.59 -10.20 -8.42
N PRO A 191 12.88 -10.43 -8.17
CA PRO A 191 13.72 -11.21 -9.09
C PRO A 191 13.23 -12.67 -9.18
N PRO A 192 13.57 -13.39 -10.26
CA PRO A 192 13.27 -14.81 -10.38
C PRO A 192 13.83 -15.58 -9.19
N GLN A 193 12.93 -16.26 -8.45
CA GLN A 193 13.34 -17.00 -7.26
C GLN A 193 14.09 -18.27 -7.66
N PRO A 194 15.31 -18.53 -7.13
CA PRO A 194 16.00 -19.80 -7.25
C PRO A 194 15.22 -20.97 -6.65
N GLU A 195 15.26 -22.14 -7.29
CA GLU A 195 14.50 -23.33 -6.85
C GLU A 195 14.94 -23.88 -5.50
N ASP A 196 16.22 -23.73 -5.15
CA ASP A 196 16.84 -24.20 -3.91
C ASP A 196 16.35 -23.44 -2.67
N LEU A 197 15.74 -22.28 -2.83
CA LEU A 197 15.15 -21.54 -1.72
C LEU A 197 13.85 -22.18 -1.18
N GLY A 198 13.19 -23.03 -1.98
CA GLY A 198 12.04 -23.83 -1.54
C GLY A 198 10.72 -23.06 -1.39
N VAL A 199 9.70 -23.78 -0.90
CA VAL A 199 8.30 -23.28 -0.84
C VAL A 199 8.03 -22.23 0.23
N GLU A 200 8.88 -22.14 1.25
CA GLU A 200 8.77 -21.18 2.35
C GLU A 200 9.44 -19.83 2.04
N GLN A 201 9.99 -19.66 0.84
CA GLN A 201 10.51 -18.36 0.39
C GLN A 201 9.42 -17.61 -0.36
N PHE A 202 9.11 -16.43 0.13
CA PHE A 202 8.11 -15.52 -0.46
C PHE A 202 8.78 -14.27 -1.03
N GLY A 203 8.15 -13.67 -2.03
CA GLY A 203 8.46 -12.30 -2.43
C GLY A 203 8.12 -11.32 -1.32
N VAL A 204 6.93 -11.50 -0.69
CA VAL A 204 6.55 -10.91 0.60
C VAL A 204 5.85 -12.00 1.40
N ALA A 205 6.33 -12.26 2.62
CA ALA A 205 5.74 -13.22 3.52
C ALA A 205 4.30 -12.82 3.94
N PRO A 206 3.48 -13.76 4.42
CA PRO A 206 2.15 -13.44 4.94
C PRO A 206 2.16 -12.31 5.96
N HIS A 207 1.36 -11.26 5.72
CA HIS A 207 1.26 -10.08 6.58
C HIS A 207 -0.07 -9.34 6.39
N THR A 208 -0.36 -8.39 7.24
CA THR A 208 -1.34 -7.32 7.05
C THR A 208 -0.61 -5.99 6.88
N ASP A 209 -1.21 -5.04 6.17
CA ASP A 209 -0.65 -3.68 6.05
C ASP A 209 -0.90 -2.87 7.31
N TYR A 210 0.11 -2.14 7.78
CA TYR A 210 0.05 -1.42 9.05
C TYR A 210 -0.78 -0.14 9.02
N GLY A 211 -0.82 0.53 7.86
CA GLY A 211 -1.46 1.84 7.67
C GLY A 211 -2.97 1.80 7.49
N CYS A 212 -3.51 2.86 6.89
CA CYS A 212 -4.93 2.97 6.62
C CYS A 212 -5.33 2.23 5.36
N LEU A 213 -4.67 2.50 4.24
CA LEU A 213 -5.08 2.04 2.92
C LEU A 213 -3.87 1.79 2.03
N THR A 214 -3.90 0.71 1.28
CA THR A 214 -2.91 0.43 0.23
C THR A 214 -3.58 0.44 -1.14
N LEU A 215 -2.97 1.18 -2.08
CA LEU A 215 -3.27 1.13 -3.50
C LEU A 215 -2.11 0.42 -4.18
N LEU A 216 -2.39 -0.65 -4.90
CA LEU A 216 -1.36 -1.47 -5.55
C LEU A 216 -1.65 -1.61 -7.04
N TRP A 217 -0.70 -1.21 -7.85
CA TRP A 217 -0.60 -1.64 -9.23
C TRP A 217 0.36 -2.84 -9.33
N GLN A 218 0.02 -3.83 -10.16
CA GLN A 218 0.88 -4.99 -10.44
C GLN A 218 0.94 -5.28 -11.93
N ASP A 219 2.08 -5.81 -12.38
CA ASP A 219 2.25 -6.30 -13.75
C ASP A 219 1.45 -7.57 -14.02
N GLN A 220 1.51 -8.08 -15.25
CA GLN A 220 0.74 -9.26 -15.69
C GLN A 220 1.29 -10.59 -15.15
N VAL A 221 2.42 -10.60 -14.45
CA VAL A 221 3.00 -11.81 -13.84
C VAL A 221 2.13 -12.30 -12.68
N GLY A 222 1.57 -11.35 -11.90
CA GLY A 222 0.73 -11.68 -10.74
C GLY A 222 1.54 -12.15 -9.54
N GLY A 223 0.98 -13.08 -8.75
CA GLY A 223 1.64 -13.63 -7.56
C GLY A 223 1.15 -13.05 -6.24
N LEU A 224 0.30 -12.00 -6.25
CA LEU A 224 -0.41 -11.56 -5.05
C LEU A 224 -1.46 -12.61 -4.66
N GLU A 225 -1.46 -12.99 -3.40
CA GLU A 225 -2.44 -13.90 -2.82
C GLU A 225 -3.05 -13.30 -1.55
N VAL A 226 -4.36 -13.46 -1.41
CA VAL A 226 -5.15 -12.94 -0.29
C VAL A 226 -5.74 -14.11 0.48
N GLN A 227 -5.73 -14.04 1.81
CA GLN A 227 -6.29 -15.09 2.64
C GLN A 227 -7.80 -14.90 2.82
N THR A 228 -8.56 -15.96 2.55
CA THR A 228 -10.01 -15.97 2.83
C THR A 228 -10.26 -16.11 4.33
N ARG A 229 -11.51 -15.84 4.76
CA ARG A 229 -11.96 -16.08 6.15
C ARG A 229 -11.81 -17.56 6.60
N LYS A 230 -11.70 -18.49 5.66
CA LYS A 230 -11.48 -19.91 5.94
C LYS A 230 -9.99 -20.27 6.04
N GLY A 231 -9.09 -19.28 5.94
CA GLY A 231 -7.65 -19.49 5.97
C GLY A 231 -7.05 -19.98 4.64
N GLU A 232 -7.82 -20.00 3.56
CA GLU A 232 -7.36 -20.43 2.23
C GLU A 232 -6.72 -19.25 1.47
N TRP A 233 -5.64 -19.50 0.74
CA TRP A 233 -4.97 -18.51 -0.10
C TRP A 233 -5.59 -18.48 -1.51
N VAL A 234 -5.99 -17.30 -1.95
CA VAL A 234 -6.62 -17.03 -3.25
C VAL A 234 -5.76 -16.06 -4.04
N THR A 235 -5.51 -16.37 -5.31
CA THR A 235 -4.73 -15.50 -6.19
C THR A 235 -5.53 -14.26 -6.59
N ALA A 236 -4.98 -13.08 -6.35
CA ALA A 236 -5.46 -11.81 -6.89
C ALA A 236 -4.85 -11.59 -8.27
N HIS A 237 -5.53 -12.11 -9.32
CA HIS A 237 -5.05 -12.03 -10.70
C HIS A 237 -4.94 -10.58 -11.17
N PRO A 238 -3.90 -10.23 -11.94
CA PRO A 238 -3.81 -8.91 -12.58
C PRO A 238 -5.01 -8.68 -13.51
N ILE A 239 -5.67 -7.53 -13.34
CA ILE A 239 -6.73 -7.06 -14.23
C ILE A 239 -6.25 -5.77 -14.85
N GLU A 240 -6.31 -5.69 -16.19
CA GLU A 240 -5.82 -4.53 -16.91
C GLU A 240 -6.58 -3.24 -16.50
N ASN A 241 -5.86 -2.15 -16.40
CA ASN A 241 -6.38 -0.82 -16.02
C ASN A 241 -7.10 -0.80 -14.65
N THR A 242 -6.64 -1.62 -13.70
CA THR A 242 -7.11 -1.59 -12.32
C THR A 242 -5.98 -1.39 -11.32
N LEU A 243 -6.34 -0.92 -10.13
CA LEU A 243 -5.54 -1.04 -8.93
C LEU A 243 -6.21 -2.03 -7.99
N VAL A 244 -5.42 -2.76 -7.22
CA VAL A 244 -5.90 -3.47 -6.03
C VAL A 244 -5.92 -2.48 -4.88
N VAL A 245 -6.98 -2.48 -4.11
CA VAL A 245 -7.14 -1.69 -2.89
C VAL A 245 -7.28 -2.64 -1.72
N ASN A 246 -6.54 -2.40 -0.65
CA ASN A 246 -6.76 -3.13 0.59
C ASN A 246 -6.77 -2.20 1.81
N VAL A 247 -7.59 -2.60 2.78
CA VAL A 247 -7.69 -1.98 4.11
C VAL A 247 -6.51 -2.43 4.96
N GLY A 248 -5.88 -1.49 5.65
CA GLY A 248 -4.82 -1.77 6.61
C GLY A 248 -5.30 -1.78 8.06
N ASP A 249 -4.40 -2.20 8.97
CA ASP A 249 -4.69 -2.37 10.40
C ASP A 249 -5.17 -1.09 11.07
N LEU A 250 -4.58 0.05 10.70
CA LEU A 250 -4.94 1.33 11.28
C LEU A 250 -6.35 1.77 10.90
N LEU A 251 -6.78 1.52 9.65
CA LEU A 251 -8.17 1.80 9.24
C LEU A 251 -9.14 0.79 9.86
N THR A 252 -8.78 -0.48 10.00
CA THR A 252 -9.57 -1.47 10.75
C THR A 252 -9.83 -0.97 12.17
N ARG A 253 -8.78 -0.48 12.84
CA ARG A 253 -8.88 0.13 14.17
C ARG A 253 -9.75 1.39 14.15
N TRP A 254 -9.57 2.30 13.18
CA TRP A 254 -10.32 3.55 13.07
C TRP A 254 -11.81 3.32 12.84
N THR A 255 -12.15 2.26 12.12
CA THR A 255 -13.52 1.85 11.83
C THR A 255 -14.10 0.88 12.87
N ASN A 256 -13.47 0.75 14.04
CA ASN A 256 -13.92 -0.12 15.12
C ASN A 256 -14.18 -1.57 14.66
N GLU A 257 -13.28 -2.09 13.80
CA GLU A 257 -13.32 -3.42 13.14
C GLU A 257 -14.48 -3.64 12.15
N GLU A 258 -15.21 -2.59 11.73
CA GLU A 258 -16.18 -2.76 10.64
C GLU A 258 -15.48 -3.15 9.34
N PHE A 259 -14.35 -2.52 8.99
CA PHE A 259 -13.53 -2.90 7.85
C PHE A 259 -12.41 -3.85 8.24
N LYS A 260 -12.03 -4.74 7.32
CA LYS A 260 -11.12 -5.84 7.62
C LYS A 260 -9.74 -5.65 7.01
N SER A 261 -8.71 -5.65 7.84
CA SER A 261 -7.34 -5.86 7.40
C SER A 261 -7.13 -7.35 7.18
N THR A 262 -6.82 -7.72 5.94
CA THR A 262 -6.81 -9.13 5.53
C THR A 262 -5.39 -9.57 5.21
N PRO A 263 -4.94 -10.71 5.75
CA PRO A 263 -3.63 -11.26 5.46
C PRO A 263 -3.44 -11.51 3.96
N HIS A 264 -2.29 -11.10 3.45
CA HIS A 264 -1.91 -11.30 2.06
C HIS A 264 -0.41 -11.58 1.95
N ARG A 265 0.02 -12.12 0.81
CA ARG A 265 1.41 -12.47 0.55
C ARG A 265 1.72 -12.36 -0.94
N VAL A 266 3.01 -12.39 -1.29
CA VAL A 266 3.46 -12.45 -2.68
C VAL A 266 4.29 -13.70 -2.88
N VAL A 267 3.88 -14.51 -3.86
CA VAL A 267 4.59 -15.72 -4.29
C VAL A 267 5.32 -15.43 -5.60
N ASN A 268 6.64 -15.48 -5.58
CA ASN A 268 7.43 -15.34 -6.80
C ASN A 268 7.26 -16.57 -7.68
N ARG A 269 7.13 -16.36 -9.00
CA ARG A 269 7.01 -17.45 -9.95
C ARG A 269 8.38 -17.84 -10.54
N LYS A 270 8.57 -19.12 -10.80
CA LYS A 270 9.80 -19.64 -11.39
C LYS A 270 10.18 -18.93 -12.69
N GLY A 271 11.41 -18.43 -12.76
CA GLY A 271 11.99 -17.86 -13.97
C GLY A 271 11.36 -16.57 -14.44
N GLN A 272 10.54 -15.91 -13.64
CA GLN A 272 9.86 -14.67 -14.00
C GLN A 272 10.21 -13.54 -13.02
N GLU A 273 10.53 -12.38 -13.59
CA GLU A 273 10.60 -11.13 -12.84
C GLU A 273 9.19 -10.58 -12.66
N ARG A 274 8.92 -9.97 -11.53
CA ARG A 274 7.65 -9.28 -11.26
C ARG A 274 7.93 -7.87 -10.79
N TYR A 275 7.07 -6.95 -11.19
CA TYR A 275 7.07 -5.58 -10.69
C TYR A 275 5.72 -5.22 -10.09
N SER A 276 5.74 -4.43 -9.04
CA SER A 276 4.55 -3.76 -8.52
C SER A 276 4.88 -2.36 -8.03
N MET A 277 3.87 -1.52 -7.98
CA MET A 277 3.96 -0.16 -7.45
C MET A 277 2.88 0.01 -6.39
N VAL A 278 3.29 0.51 -5.24
CA VAL A 278 2.45 0.60 -4.04
C VAL A 278 2.36 2.04 -3.59
N ILE A 279 1.19 2.44 -3.12
CA ILE A 279 0.99 3.65 -2.32
C ILE A 279 0.35 3.22 -1.02
N ALA A 280 1.11 3.31 0.07
CA ALA A 280 0.59 3.18 1.43
C ALA A 280 0.07 4.56 1.84
N TRP A 281 -1.25 4.72 1.84
CA TRP A 281 -1.90 5.99 2.14
C TRP A 281 -2.21 6.09 3.63
N ASP A 282 -1.58 7.06 4.28
CA ASP A 282 -1.77 7.39 5.69
C ASP A 282 -1.96 8.91 5.84
N PRO A 283 -2.75 9.39 6.81
CA PRO A 283 -2.89 10.83 7.09
C PRO A 283 -1.60 11.43 7.67
N ASN A 284 -1.68 12.65 8.19
CA ASN A 284 -0.56 13.28 8.89
C ASN A 284 -0.12 12.46 10.11
N PHE A 285 1.15 12.59 10.48
CA PHE A 285 1.75 11.89 11.63
C PHE A 285 0.93 12.06 12.93
N ASP A 286 0.50 13.29 13.22
CA ASP A 286 -0.21 13.62 14.46
C ASP A 286 -1.72 13.37 14.40
N THR A 287 -2.24 12.81 13.30
CA THR A 287 -3.66 12.47 13.20
C THR A 287 -4.04 11.48 14.29
N VAL A 288 -5.05 11.85 15.06
CA VAL A 288 -5.61 10.94 16.09
C VAL A 288 -6.60 9.99 15.45
N VAL A 289 -6.26 8.73 15.44
CA VAL A 289 -7.13 7.63 15.02
C VAL A 289 -7.97 7.22 16.22
N ASP A 290 -9.22 7.67 16.22
CA ASP A 290 -10.17 7.45 17.33
C ASP A 290 -11.39 6.67 16.81
N PRO A 291 -11.60 5.42 17.23
CA PRO A 291 -12.76 4.62 16.83
C PRO A 291 -14.11 5.21 17.24
N SER A 292 -14.14 6.11 18.22
CA SER A 292 -15.39 6.73 18.69
C SER A 292 -16.12 7.50 17.60
N VAL A 293 -15.42 7.98 16.56
CA VAL A 293 -16.00 8.73 15.43
C VAL A 293 -17.00 7.92 14.61
N VAL A 294 -16.89 6.59 14.63
CA VAL A 294 -17.78 5.67 13.91
C VAL A 294 -18.80 4.98 14.82
N CYS A 295 -18.62 5.08 16.14
CA CYS A 295 -19.52 4.43 17.10
C CYS A 295 -20.90 5.10 17.09
N LYS A 296 -21.95 4.29 16.88
CA LYS A 296 -23.34 4.72 16.87
C LYS A 296 -24.15 3.93 17.88
N ASN A 297 -25.30 4.45 18.29
CA ASN A 297 -26.30 3.73 19.08
C ASN A 297 -25.75 3.09 20.37
N GLY A 298 -24.79 3.73 21.05
CA GLY A 298 -24.21 3.22 22.30
C GLY A 298 -23.11 2.16 22.12
N THR A 299 -22.67 1.86 20.90
CA THR A 299 -21.48 1.04 20.63
C THR A 299 -20.27 1.69 21.26
N GLN A 300 -19.49 0.90 22.00
CA GLN A 300 -18.26 1.38 22.63
C GLN A 300 -17.06 1.19 21.69
N PRO A 301 -16.06 2.10 21.73
CA PRO A 301 -14.81 1.90 21.03
C PRO A 301 -14.09 0.65 21.53
N LEU A 302 -13.64 -0.21 20.63
CA LEU A 302 -12.83 -1.40 20.97
C LEU A 302 -11.39 -1.04 21.33
N TYR A 303 -10.93 0.14 20.94
CA TYR A 303 -9.55 0.58 21.08
C TYR A 303 -9.49 2.00 21.62
N PRO A 304 -8.47 2.35 22.44
CA PRO A 304 -8.20 3.74 22.77
C PRO A 304 -7.70 4.50 21.53
N PRO A 305 -7.86 5.84 21.50
CA PRO A 305 -7.26 6.67 20.46
C PRO A 305 -5.74 6.50 20.39
N VAL A 306 -5.17 6.58 19.18
CA VAL A 306 -3.73 6.49 18.93
C VAL A 306 -3.33 7.49 17.85
N ARG A 307 -2.13 8.07 17.92
CA ARG A 307 -1.60 8.87 16.81
C ARG A 307 -1.18 7.94 15.66
N CYS A 308 -1.54 8.32 14.45
CA CYS A 308 -1.23 7.59 13.23
C CYS A 308 0.27 7.27 13.12
N GLY A 309 1.11 8.30 13.24
CA GLY A 309 2.56 8.15 13.12
C GLY A 309 3.18 7.25 14.18
N ASP A 310 2.75 7.34 15.45
CA ASP A 310 3.27 6.48 16.51
C ASP A 310 2.92 5.00 16.26
N TYR A 311 1.69 4.75 15.80
CA TYR A 311 1.27 3.40 15.46
C TYR A 311 2.10 2.81 14.32
N VAL A 312 2.22 3.52 13.20
CA VAL A 312 2.99 3.06 12.04
C VAL A 312 4.47 2.90 12.39
N LEU A 313 5.04 3.83 13.17
CA LEU A 313 6.43 3.79 13.60
C LEU A 313 6.74 2.54 14.44
N SER A 314 5.87 2.20 15.39
CA SER A 314 6.04 1.01 16.22
C SER A 314 6.07 -0.29 15.43
N ARG A 315 5.30 -0.34 14.32
CA ARG A 315 5.29 -1.50 13.41
C ARG A 315 6.55 -1.56 12.55
N PHE A 316 7.05 -0.41 12.10
CA PHE A 316 8.27 -0.35 11.31
C PHE A 316 9.50 -0.75 12.12
N ASP A 317 9.59 -0.33 13.38
CA ASP A 317 10.69 -0.67 14.27
C ASP A 317 10.78 -2.19 14.50
N SER A 318 9.67 -2.93 14.39
CA SER A 318 9.66 -4.39 14.49
C SER A 318 9.99 -5.10 13.17
N SER A 319 9.80 -4.45 12.00
CA SER A 319 9.84 -5.10 10.69
C SER A 319 11.10 -4.80 9.86
N PHE A 320 11.82 -3.72 10.16
CA PHE A 320 12.97 -3.28 9.35
C PHE A 320 14.27 -3.25 10.15
N SER A 321 15.23 -4.09 9.75
CA SER A 321 16.51 -4.26 10.46
C SER A 321 17.37 -3.00 10.51
N TYR A 322 17.28 -2.12 9.49
CA TYR A 322 18.04 -0.85 9.47
C TYR A 322 17.52 0.18 10.49
N ARG A 323 16.41 -0.07 11.13
CA ARG A 323 15.84 0.75 12.21
C ARG A 323 16.18 0.24 13.60
N GLN A 324 16.68 -0.97 13.70
CA GLN A 324 17.18 -1.59 14.93
C GLN A 324 18.66 -1.28 15.13
#